data_3374dc089d944c3615cf7f85beff0b44
#
_entry.id   3374dc089d944c3615cf7f85beff0b44
#
_cell.length_a   1.000
_cell.length_b   1.000
_cell.length_c   1.000
_cell.angle_alpha   90.00
_cell.angle_beta   90.00
_cell.angle_gamma   90.00
#
_symmetry.space_group_name_H-M   'P 1'
#
loop_
_entity.id
_entity.type
_entity.pdbx_description
1 polymer ?
#
loop_
_entity_poly.entity_id
_entity_poly.type
_entity_poly.pdbx_seq_one_letter_code
_entity_poly.pdbx_strand_id
1 'polypeptide(L)' 'MRQGIGTLSEKTVHAVMKNYYAPDTDMHEIPIENFVADIFTGQEIIEIQTRAFNKMRRKLDSFLPLYPVTIVYPIP' A
#
# COMPACT_ATOMS: atom_id res chain seq x y z
N MET A 1 -7.95 25.75 14.14
CA MET A 1 -7.75 24.44 14.50
C MET A 1 -6.67 23.82 13.67
N ARG A 2 -5.97 23.06 14.23
CA ARG A 2 -4.97 22.57 13.52
C ARG A 2 -5.09 21.14 13.40
N GLN A 3 -4.58 20.61 12.37
CA GLN A 3 -4.58 19.22 12.12
C GLN A 3 -3.27 18.66 12.46
N GLY A 4 -3.25 17.70 13.30
CA GLY A 4 -2.05 16.95 13.52
C GLY A 4 -1.93 15.85 12.49
N ILE A 5 -0.76 15.30 12.36
CA ILE A 5 -0.55 14.19 11.47
C ILE A 5 -1.41 13.01 11.84
N GLY A 6 -1.62 12.80 13.13
CA GLY A 6 -2.43 11.71 13.59
C GLY A 6 -3.89 11.81 13.23
N THR A 7 -4.32 12.97 12.73
CA THR A 7 -5.72 13.13 12.32
C THR A 7 -5.94 12.94 10.84
N LEU A 8 -4.89 12.64 10.09
CA LEU A 8 -5.06 12.36 8.67
C LEU A 8 -5.84 11.08 8.48
N SER A 9 -6.73 11.07 7.52
CA SER A 9 -7.48 9.88 7.22
C SER A 9 -6.56 8.82 6.64
N GLU A 10 -6.96 7.57 6.77
CA GLU A 10 -6.24 6.46 6.20
C GLU A 10 -6.08 6.63 4.68
N LYS A 11 -7.13 7.10 4.05
CA LYS A 11 -7.12 7.32 2.61
C LYS A 11 -6.07 8.36 2.21
N THR A 12 -5.95 9.43 2.99
CA THR A 12 -4.95 10.46 2.72
C THR A 12 -3.54 9.93 2.91
N VAL A 13 -3.33 9.16 3.97
CA VAL A 13 -2.02 8.57 4.23
C VAL A 13 -1.61 7.65 3.08
N HIS A 14 -2.54 6.82 2.62
CA HIS A 14 -2.25 5.94 1.49
C HIS A 14 -1.89 6.73 0.25
N ALA A 15 -2.63 7.80 -0.04
CA ALA A 15 -2.36 8.60 -1.23
C ALA A 15 -0.98 9.24 -1.17
N VAL A 16 -0.63 9.81 -0.02
CA VAL A 16 0.67 10.45 0.15
C VAL A 16 1.79 9.43 0.01
N MET A 17 1.65 8.28 0.65
CA MET A 17 2.70 7.27 0.61
C MET A 17 2.84 6.65 -0.77
N LYS A 18 1.73 6.46 -1.47
CA LYS A 18 1.82 5.94 -2.84
C LYS A 18 2.61 6.88 -3.73
N ASN A 19 2.35 8.19 -3.62
CA ASN A 19 3.09 9.16 -4.42
C ASN A 19 4.55 9.22 -4.04
N TYR A 20 4.84 9.03 -2.77
CA TYR A 20 6.22 9.06 -2.30
C TYR A 20 7.04 7.89 -2.87
N TYR A 21 6.48 6.68 -2.81
CA TYR A 21 7.21 5.50 -3.25
C TYR A 21 7.12 5.26 -4.75
N ALA A 22 6.06 5.76 -5.39
CA ALA A 22 5.87 5.59 -6.82
C ALA A 22 5.15 6.82 -7.36
N PRO A 23 5.91 7.83 -7.81
CA PRO A 23 5.28 9.04 -8.38
C PRO A 23 4.42 8.76 -9.61
N ASP A 24 4.70 7.68 -10.33
CA ASP A 24 3.92 7.33 -11.52
C ASP A 24 2.60 6.69 -11.08
N THR A 25 1.50 7.41 -11.27
CA THR A 25 0.19 6.92 -10.84
C THR A 25 -0.28 5.70 -11.62
N ASP A 26 0.33 5.41 -12.75
CA ASP A 26 0.00 4.20 -13.50
C ASP A 26 0.41 2.94 -12.73
N MET A 27 1.26 3.08 -11.73
CA MET A 27 1.66 1.95 -10.88
C MET A 27 0.76 1.76 -9.68
N HIS A 28 -0.23 2.64 -9.49
CA HIS A 28 -1.08 2.60 -8.30
C HIS A 28 -2.30 1.74 -8.52
N GLU A 29 -2.68 1.02 -7.46
CA GLU A 29 -3.95 0.28 -7.39
C GLU A 29 -4.13 -0.66 -8.56
N ILE A 30 -3.20 -1.56 -8.70
CA ILE A 30 -3.16 -2.51 -9.80
C ILE A 30 -3.81 -3.81 -9.37
N PRO A 31 -4.82 -4.29 -10.10
CA PRO A 31 -5.42 -5.58 -9.76
C PRO A 31 -4.44 -6.71 -10.02
N ILE A 32 -4.25 -7.56 -9.03
CA ILE A 32 -3.41 -8.76 -9.14
C ILE A 32 -4.19 -9.89 -8.47
N GLU A 33 -4.55 -10.88 -9.25
CA GLU A 33 -5.39 -11.97 -8.80
C GLU A 33 -6.73 -11.41 -8.29
N ASN A 34 -7.13 -11.76 -7.10
CA ASN A 34 -8.40 -11.29 -6.54
C ASN A 34 -8.25 -10.05 -5.68
N PHE A 35 -7.08 -9.43 -5.70
CA PHE A 35 -6.80 -8.29 -4.84
C PHE A 35 -6.27 -7.12 -5.65
N VAL A 36 -6.19 -5.96 -5.00
CA VAL A 36 -5.64 -4.77 -5.60
C VAL A 36 -4.37 -4.41 -4.84
N ALA A 37 -3.25 -4.35 -5.56
CA ALA A 37 -1.98 -3.93 -4.97
C ALA A 37 -1.94 -2.41 -4.90
N ASP A 38 -1.48 -1.87 -3.77
CA ASP A 38 -1.36 -0.42 -3.65
C ASP A 38 -0.41 0.14 -4.70
N ILE A 39 0.73 -0.53 -4.87
CA ILE A 39 1.70 -0.15 -5.89
C ILE A 39 2.24 -1.43 -6.53
N PHE A 40 2.31 -1.44 -7.84
CA PHE A 40 2.96 -2.51 -8.58
C PHE A 40 3.88 -1.89 -9.62
N THR A 41 5.17 -2.15 -9.48
CA THR A 41 6.17 -1.56 -10.37
C THR A 41 6.43 -2.38 -11.64
N GLY A 42 5.79 -3.52 -11.75
CA GLY A 42 6.08 -4.47 -12.80
C GLY A 42 7.03 -5.56 -12.35
N GLN A 43 7.73 -5.34 -11.25
CA GLN A 43 8.70 -6.28 -10.69
C GLN A 43 8.43 -6.60 -9.24
N GLU A 44 7.81 -5.69 -8.51
CA GLU A 44 7.52 -5.90 -7.11
C GLU A 44 6.24 -5.20 -6.73
N ILE A 45 5.68 -5.63 -5.61
CA ILE A 45 4.47 -5.05 -5.05
C ILE A 45 4.87 -4.31 -3.78
N ILE A 46 4.34 -3.09 -3.60
CA ILE A 46 4.54 -2.32 -2.38
C ILE A 46 3.16 -2.09 -1.77
N GLU A 47 2.97 -2.56 -0.55
CA GLU A 47 1.72 -2.41 0.17
C GLU A 47 1.91 -1.45 1.33
N ILE A 48 0.98 -0.52 1.47
CA ILE A 48 1.03 0.46 2.55
C ILE A 48 0.02 0.03 3.60
N GLN A 49 0.53 -0.33 4.77
CA GLN A 49 -0.29 -0.90 5.82
C GLN A 49 -0.44 0.11 6.95
N THR A 50 -1.67 0.54 7.18
CA THR A 50 -1.96 1.51 8.24
C THR A 50 -2.76 0.90 9.38
N ARG A 51 -3.15 -0.36 9.25
CA ARG A 51 -3.96 -1.04 10.25
C ARG A 51 -3.40 -2.40 10.56
N ALA A 52 -4.17 -3.22 11.26
CA ALA A 52 -3.71 -4.53 11.69
C ALA A 52 -3.46 -5.46 10.49
N PHE A 53 -2.53 -6.38 10.69
CA PHE A 53 -2.07 -7.26 9.62
C PHE A 53 -3.05 -8.36 9.22
N ASN A 54 -4.05 -8.63 10.04
CA ASN A 54 -4.90 -9.77 9.76
C ASN A 54 -5.60 -9.68 8.41
N LYS A 55 -5.88 -8.48 7.93
CA LYS A 55 -6.48 -8.33 6.61
C LYS A 55 -5.45 -8.43 5.50
N MET A 56 -4.19 -8.19 5.80
CA MET A 56 -3.12 -8.25 4.83
C MET A 56 -2.74 -9.69 4.50
N ARG A 57 -3.05 -10.62 5.38
CA ARG A 57 -2.58 -11.98 5.26
C ARG A 57 -3.01 -12.64 3.96
N ARG A 58 -4.28 -12.52 3.60
CA ARG A 58 -4.78 -13.12 2.37
C ARG A 58 -4.15 -12.51 1.14
N LYS A 59 -3.93 -11.20 1.17
CA LYS A 59 -3.26 -10.53 0.07
C LYS A 59 -1.84 -11.06 -0.09
N LEU A 60 -1.12 -11.18 1.03
CA LEU A 60 0.24 -11.68 0.99
C LEU A 60 0.29 -13.12 0.47
N ASP A 61 -0.63 -13.94 0.91
CA ASP A 61 -0.69 -15.32 0.42
C ASP A 61 -0.86 -15.37 -1.09
N SER A 62 -1.61 -14.42 -1.62
CA SER A 62 -1.86 -14.35 -3.07
C SER A 62 -0.69 -13.75 -3.82
N PHE A 63 -0.04 -12.73 -3.26
CA PHE A 63 0.99 -11.97 -3.95
C PHE A 63 2.38 -12.62 -3.88
N LEU A 64 2.74 -13.17 -2.74
CA LEU A 64 4.09 -13.66 -2.52
C LEU A 64 4.55 -14.73 -3.53
N PRO A 65 3.68 -15.65 -3.96
CA PRO A 65 4.13 -16.60 -4.99
C PRO A 65 4.43 -15.95 -6.33
N LEU A 66 3.93 -14.73 -6.56
CA LEU A 66 4.04 -14.08 -7.86
C LEU A 66 5.16 -13.05 -7.92
N TYR A 67 5.29 -12.23 -6.87
CA TYR A 67 6.23 -11.11 -6.85
C TYR A 67 6.76 -10.87 -5.46
N PRO A 68 7.94 -10.28 -5.34
CA PRO A 68 8.39 -9.78 -4.03
C PRO A 68 7.44 -8.70 -3.52
N VAL A 69 7.19 -8.70 -2.23
CA VAL A 69 6.28 -7.73 -1.61
C VAL A 69 7.03 -6.98 -0.53
N THR A 70 6.96 -5.66 -0.60
CA THR A 70 7.48 -4.78 0.44
C THR A 70 6.28 -4.18 1.17
N ILE A 71 6.30 -4.23 2.48
CA ILE A 71 5.24 -3.63 3.28
C ILE A 71 5.78 -2.37 3.94
N VAL A 72 5.11 -1.25 3.69
CA VAL A 72 5.45 0.03 4.29
C VAL A 72 4.46 0.29 5.40
N TYR A 73 4.97 0.53 6.59
CA TYR A 73 4.14 0.73 7.75
C TYR A 73 4.42 2.13 8.29
N PRO A 74 3.65 3.12 7.86
CA PRO A 74 3.94 4.50 8.28
C PRO A 74 3.74 4.64 9.78
N ILE A 75 4.68 5.29 10.43
CA ILE A 75 4.64 5.53 11.86
C ILE A 75 4.39 7.01 12.07
N PRO A 76 3.30 7.36 12.77
CA PRO A 76 2.98 8.77 12.99
C PRO A 76 4.05 9.49 13.79
#